data_be2737e73da4ca4f336e55f24548d38d
#
_entry.id   be2737e73da4ca4f336e55f24548d38d
#
_cell.length_a   1.000
_cell.length_b   1.000
_cell.length_c   1.000
_cell.angle_alpha   90.00
_cell.angle_beta   90.00
_cell.angle_gamma   90.00
#
_symmetry.space_group_name_H-M   'P 1'
#
loop_
_entity.id
_entity.type
_entity.pdbx_description
1 polymer ?
#
loop_
_entity_poly.entity_id
_entity_poly.type
_entity_poly.pdbx_seq_one_letter_code
_entity_poly.pdbx_strand_id
1 'polypeptide(L)'
;MAQHSRKIREIASRVLRELFLETMSVPVTADVSSPLPQVIDDAVSVLRGRPTAILTGAGVSTDSGIPDYRGEGAPKGHPMSFSDFLGSASHRQRYWLGSHMGWPRFAGATPNAGHTAIALAEQAGICSGVVTQNVDALHHKAGSLRVVDLHGRLDRVRCIHCGQAFTRDAIAKKIDGANPWLATLDMSGQIRPDGDVDVAITQEFVVPPCELCQGVLKPEVTFFGEYVPLTVFQQAAAVIARSDALLVAGSSLVVNNGMRLVALAQKKKIPIVIINRGATKADRLAAVRIEGGTSQTLEELVQRLR
;
A
#
# COMPACT_ATOMS: atom_id res chain seq x y z
N MET A 1 -3.82 -23.31 -27.36
CA MET A 1 -3.49 -22.49 -26.19
C MET A 1 -4.55 -21.43 -25.85
N ALA A 2 -5.17 -20.74 -26.80
CA ALA A 2 -6.19 -19.69 -26.55
C ALA A 2 -7.49 -20.18 -25.88
N GLN A 3 -7.98 -21.38 -26.21
CA GLN A 3 -9.19 -21.95 -25.60
C GLN A 3 -9.01 -22.35 -24.13
N HIS A 4 -7.81 -22.77 -23.73
CA HIS A 4 -7.53 -23.13 -22.33
C HIS A 4 -7.49 -21.90 -21.42
N SER A 5 -6.95 -20.80 -21.91
CA SER A 5 -6.90 -19.50 -21.21
C SER A 5 -8.30 -18.89 -21.01
N ARG A 6 -9.21 -19.10 -21.98
CA ARG A 6 -10.60 -18.60 -21.90
C ARG A 6 -11.41 -19.37 -20.86
N LYS A 7 -11.26 -20.68 -20.80
CA LYS A 7 -11.93 -21.54 -19.81
C LYS A 7 -11.50 -21.27 -18.37
N ILE A 8 -10.21 -20.98 -18.14
CA ILE A 8 -9.70 -20.60 -16.82
C ILE A 8 -10.25 -19.23 -16.39
N ARG A 9 -10.41 -18.28 -17.31
CA ARG A 9 -11.02 -16.98 -17.00
C ARG A 9 -12.51 -17.08 -16.70
N GLU A 10 -13.24 -17.94 -17.38
CA GLU A 10 -14.66 -18.19 -17.12
C GLU A 10 -14.90 -18.88 -15.77
N ILE A 11 -14.06 -19.87 -15.42
CA ILE A 11 -14.13 -20.56 -14.12
C ILE A 11 -13.77 -19.58 -12.99
N ALA A 12 -12.73 -18.76 -13.14
CA ALA A 12 -12.36 -17.75 -12.15
C ALA A 12 -13.44 -16.67 -11.98
N SER A 13 -14.10 -16.26 -13.08
CA SER A 13 -15.20 -15.29 -13.05
C SER A 13 -16.48 -15.89 -12.42
N ARG A 14 -16.75 -17.16 -12.65
CA ARG A 14 -17.91 -17.86 -12.07
C ARG A 14 -17.73 -18.09 -10.57
N VAL A 15 -16.57 -18.57 -10.15
CA VAL A 15 -16.23 -18.75 -8.72
C VAL A 15 -16.28 -17.41 -7.97
N LEU A 16 -15.84 -16.31 -8.61
CA LEU A 16 -15.96 -14.98 -8.04
C LEU A 16 -17.42 -14.50 -7.93
N ARG A 17 -18.31 -14.84 -8.88
CA ARG A 17 -19.74 -14.49 -8.81
C ARG A 17 -20.50 -15.31 -7.78
N GLU A 18 -20.24 -16.60 -7.66
CA GLU A 18 -20.88 -17.45 -6.66
C GLU A 18 -20.45 -17.10 -5.22
N LEU A 19 -19.22 -16.61 -5.01
CA LEU A 19 -18.75 -16.08 -3.73
C LEU A 19 -19.39 -14.72 -3.33
N PHE A 20 -20.01 -14.01 -4.29
CA PHE A 20 -20.64 -12.70 -4.04
C PHE A 20 -22.15 -12.78 -3.74
N LEU A 21 -22.82 -13.92 -3.94
CA LEU A 21 -24.28 -14.02 -3.88
C LEU A 21 -24.84 -14.68 -2.62
N GLU A 22 -24.02 -15.29 -1.76
CA GLU A 22 -24.49 -15.80 -0.46
C GLU A 22 -23.96 -14.98 0.71
N THR A 23 -24.50 -13.78 0.89
CA THR A 23 -24.26 -12.97 2.09
C THR A 23 -25.36 -13.18 3.11
N MET A 24 -25.08 -14.01 4.11
CA MET A 24 -25.83 -13.93 5.37
C MET A 24 -25.48 -12.61 6.07
N SER A 25 -26.48 -11.77 6.23
CA SER A 25 -26.41 -10.50 6.94
C SER A 25 -26.10 -10.69 8.42
N VAL A 26 -24.90 -10.33 8.85
CA VAL A 26 -24.62 -10.03 10.26
C VAL A 26 -25.04 -8.57 10.46
N PRO A 27 -25.84 -8.21 11.46
CA PRO A 27 -26.25 -6.84 11.68
C PRO A 27 -25.04 -6.00 12.07
N VAL A 28 -24.69 -5.03 11.22
CA VAL A 28 -23.71 -3.99 11.52
C VAL A 28 -24.42 -2.92 12.32
N THR A 29 -24.21 -2.88 13.63
CA THR A 29 -24.53 -1.72 14.46
C THR A 29 -23.23 -0.96 14.76
N ALA A 30 -22.68 -0.28 13.78
CA ALA A 30 -21.73 0.79 14.05
C ALA A 30 -22.49 2.09 14.00
N ASP A 31 -22.95 2.57 15.12
CA ASP A 31 -23.50 3.91 15.28
C ASP A 31 -22.33 4.90 15.16
N VAL A 32 -22.30 5.66 14.08
CA VAL A 32 -21.27 6.68 13.77
C VAL A 32 -21.28 7.82 14.83
N SER A 33 -22.25 7.83 15.73
CA SER A 33 -22.44 8.82 16.78
C SER A 33 -21.79 8.47 18.11
N SER A 34 -21.20 7.26 18.28
CA SER A 34 -20.57 6.87 19.55
C SER A 34 -19.32 7.71 19.85
N PRO A 35 -19.10 8.12 21.12
CA PRO A 35 -17.89 8.81 21.52
C PRO A 35 -16.65 7.98 21.18
N LEU A 36 -15.60 8.62 20.66
CA LEU A 36 -14.37 7.95 20.23
C LEU A 36 -13.78 6.95 21.27
N PRO A 37 -13.74 7.24 22.58
CA PRO A 37 -13.26 6.30 23.59
C PRO A 37 -14.05 4.98 23.64
N GLN A 38 -15.38 5.02 23.51
CA GLN A 38 -16.23 3.83 23.53
C GLN A 38 -15.96 2.93 22.33
N VAL A 39 -15.83 3.50 21.15
CA VAL A 39 -15.55 2.74 19.91
C VAL A 39 -14.16 2.07 19.99
N ILE A 40 -13.18 2.71 20.64
CA ILE A 40 -11.87 2.10 20.89
C ILE A 40 -12.01 0.93 21.87
N ASP A 41 -12.81 1.04 22.95
CA ASP A 41 -13.06 -0.07 23.89
C ASP A 41 -13.71 -1.27 23.18
N ASP A 42 -14.66 -1.02 22.27
CA ASP A 42 -15.27 -2.05 21.45
C ASP A 42 -14.23 -2.74 20.55
N ALA A 43 -13.33 -1.98 19.93
CA ALA A 43 -12.25 -2.52 19.13
C ALA A 43 -11.26 -3.34 19.96
N VAL A 44 -10.91 -2.87 21.16
CA VAL A 44 -10.08 -3.62 22.12
C VAL A 44 -10.75 -4.94 22.48
N SER A 45 -12.05 -4.94 22.77
CA SER A 45 -12.81 -6.15 23.11
C SER A 45 -12.80 -7.18 21.99
N VAL A 46 -12.90 -6.70 20.74
CA VAL A 46 -12.84 -7.54 19.55
C VAL A 46 -11.45 -8.12 19.30
N LEU A 47 -10.39 -7.35 19.54
CA LEU A 47 -9.01 -7.74 19.18
C LEU A 47 -8.25 -8.43 20.31
N ARG A 48 -8.65 -8.25 21.57
CA ARG A 48 -7.94 -8.77 22.74
C ARG A 48 -7.79 -10.30 22.69
N GLY A 49 -6.56 -10.76 22.87
CA GLY A 49 -6.21 -12.18 22.85
C GLY A 49 -6.27 -12.85 21.48
N ARG A 50 -6.47 -12.09 20.40
CA ARG A 50 -6.48 -12.61 19.02
C ARG A 50 -5.25 -12.17 18.26
N PRO A 51 -4.40 -13.08 17.78
CA PRO A 51 -3.37 -12.77 16.79
C PRO A 51 -3.98 -12.02 15.59
N THR A 52 -3.60 -10.77 15.40
CA THR A 52 -4.26 -9.86 14.46
C THR A 52 -3.38 -9.58 13.23
N ALA A 53 -3.91 -9.84 12.03
CA ALA A 53 -3.30 -9.30 10.81
C ALA A 53 -3.60 -7.81 10.69
N ILE A 54 -2.62 -7.02 10.27
CA ILE A 54 -2.80 -5.59 10.05
C ILE A 54 -2.64 -5.28 8.56
N LEU A 55 -3.70 -4.77 7.91
CA LEU A 55 -3.70 -4.31 6.53
C LEU A 55 -3.67 -2.79 6.50
N THR A 56 -2.61 -2.20 5.93
CA THR A 56 -2.45 -0.75 5.88
C THR A 56 -2.55 -0.19 4.46
N GLY A 57 -2.94 1.08 4.36
CA GLY A 57 -2.97 1.87 3.13
C GLY A 57 -2.40 3.27 3.35
N ALA A 58 -2.49 4.14 2.34
CA ALA A 58 -1.82 5.44 2.31
C ALA A 58 -2.22 6.39 3.47
N GLY A 59 -3.41 6.24 4.04
CA GLY A 59 -3.85 7.01 5.19
C GLY A 59 -3.03 6.77 6.47
N VAL A 60 -2.22 5.70 6.55
CA VAL A 60 -1.29 5.50 7.69
C VAL A 60 -0.08 6.42 7.58
N SER A 61 0.29 6.85 6.38
CA SER A 61 1.51 7.63 6.12
C SER A 61 1.29 9.15 6.02
N THR A 62 0.04 9.62 6.16
CA THR A 62 -0.28 11.06 6.06
C THR A 62 0.43 11.90 7.11
N ASP A 63 0.50 11.41 8.35
CA ASP A 63 1.21 12.07 9.46
C ASP A 63 2.75 11.94 9.34
N SER A 64 3.24 11.22 8.34
CA SER A 64 4.66 11.16 7.94
C SER A 64 4.99 12.11 6.78
N GLY A 65 4.01 12.94 6.34
CA GLY A 65 4.16 13.89 5.23
C GLY A 65 4.00 13.27 3.84
N ILE A 66 3.58 12.00 3.74
CA ILE A 66 3.22 11.36 2.46
C ILE A 66 1.69 11.45 2.31
N PRO A 67 1.18 12.14 1.27
CA PRO A 67 -0.25 12.29 1.09
C PRO A 67 -0.91 10.95 0.76
N ASP A 68 -2.21 10.87 0.96
CA ASP A 68 -3.00 9.77 0.45
C ASP A 68 -3.62 10.09 -0.93
N TYR A 69 -4.33 9.11 -1.53
CA TYR A 69 -4.92 9.25 -2.87
C TYR A 69 -6.29 9.95 -2.88
N ARG A 70 -6.96 10.11 -1.73
CA ARG A 70 -8.40 10.45 -1.67
C ARG A 70 -8.78 11.35 -0.51
N GLY A 71 -7.90 11.59 0.45
CA GLY A 71 -8.13 12.49 1.57
C GLY A 71 -8.23 13.95 1.13
N GLU A 72 -8.55 14.80 2.07
CA GLU A 72 -8.56 16.25 1.85
C GLU A 72 -7.17 16.73 1.44
N GLY A 73 -7.09 17.49 0.35
CA GLY A 73 -5.80 17.94 -0.20
C GLY A 73 -5.04 16.89 -1.03
N ALA A 74 -5.61 15.71 -1.30
CA ALA A 74 -4.97 14.71 -2.14
C ALA A 74 -4.60 15.28 -3.53
N PRO A 75 -3.37 14.99 -4.03
CA PRO A 75 -2.93 15.47 -5.33
C PRO A 75 -3.84 15.01 -6.45
N LYS A 76 -4.26 15.94 -7.33
CA LYS A 76 -5.05 15.61 -8.51
C LYS A 76 -4.16 14.95 -9.56
N GLY A 77 -4.70 13.98 -10.28
CA GLY A 77 -4.03 13.31 -11.40
C GLY A 77 -4.17 11.79 -11.34
N HIS A 78 -3.77 11.17 -12.42
CA HIS A 78 -3.78 9.71 -12.53
C HIS A 78 -2.33 9.20 -12.48
N PRO A 79 -2.00 8.27 -11.56
CA PRO A 79 -0.71 7.59 -11.58
C PRO A 79 -0.49 6.90 -12.93
N MET A 80 0.76 6.80 -13.35
CA MET A 80 1.11 6.13 -14.60
C MET A 80 0.67 4.66 -14.58
N SER A 81 0.07 4.19 -15.67
CA SER A 81 -0.27 2.78 -15.82
C SER A 81 0.95 1.95 -16.23
N PHE A 82 0.91 0.64 -15.97
CA PHE A 82 1.95 -0.29 -16.42
C PHE A 82 2.07 -0.33 -17.94
N SER A 83 0.94 -0.29 -18.65
CA SER A 83 0.92 -0.25 -20.10
C SER A 83 1.58 1.01 -20.66
N ASP A 84 1.35 2.17 -20.03
CA ASP A 84 1.98 3.43 -20.46
C ASP A 84 3.50 3.38 -20.21
N PHE A 85 3.91 2.92 -19.01
CA PHE A 85 5.33 2.78 -18.67
C PHE A 85 6.08 1.88 -19.67
N LEU A 86 5.48 0.76 -20.09
CA LEU A 86 6.07 -0.14 -21.09
C LEU A 86 5.96 0.42 -22.52
N GLY A 87 4.91 1.19 -22.80
CA GLY A 87 4.51 1.59 -24.15
C GLY A 87 5.53 2.48 -24.87
N SER A 88 6.22 3.38 -24.16
CA SER A 88 7.17 4.29 -24.82
C SER A 88 8.32 4.75 -23.92
N ALA A 89 9.44 5.13 -24.57
CA ALA A 89 10.56 5.75 -23.87
C ALA A 89 10.18 7.10 -23.24
N SER A 90 9.34 7.89 -23.90
CA SER A 90 8.88 9.19 -23.40
C SER A 90 8.04 9.07 -22.13
N HIS A 91 7.19 8.04 -22.02
CA HIS A 91 6.45 7.76 -20.78
C HIS A 91 7.40 7.37 -19.63
N ARG A 92 8.43 6.55 -19.91
CA ARG A 92 9.45 6.20 -18.92
C ARG A 92 10.26 7.41 -18.49
N GLN A 93 10.64 8.30 -19.41
CA GLN A 93 11.33 9.54 -19.10
C GLN A 93 10.49 10.42 -18.14
N ARG A 94 9.21 10.63 -18.48
CA ARG A 94 8.28 11.39 -17.62
C ARG A 94 8.15 10.76 -16.23
N TYR A 95 7.96 9.44 -16.16
CA TYR A 95 7.87 8.73 -14.89
C TYR A 95 9.15 8.90 -14.07
N TRP A 96 10.31 8.62 -14.67
CA TRP A 96 11.58 8.67 -13.97
C TRP A 96 11.96 10.07 -13.53
N LEU A 97 11.64 11.10 -14.31
CA LEU A 97 11.85 12.49 -13.93
C LEU A 97 11.01 12.85 -12.70
N GLY A 98 9.69 12.66 -12.73
CA GLY A 98 8.81 12.97 -11.61
C GLY A 98 9.16 12.16 -10.35
N SER A 99 9.39 10.85 -10.50
CA SER A 99 9.79 9.98 -9.41
C SER A 99 11.18 10.34 -8.85
N HIS A 100 12.12 10.79 -9.68
CA HIS A 100 13.44 11.25 -9.24
C HIS A 100 13.36 12.54 -8.44
N MET A 101 12.58 13.50 -8.92
CA MET A 101 12.36 14.78 -8.23
C MET A 101 11.66 14.61 -6.88
N GLY A 102 10.73 13.67 -6.77
CA GLY A 102 10.03 13.37 -5.52
C GLY A 102 10.83 12.51 -4.53
N TRP A 103 11.83 11.76 -5.02
CA TRP A 103 12.53 10.76 -4.23
C TRP A 103 13.19 11.29 -2.94
N PRO A 104 13.91 12.41 -2.91
CA PRO A 104 14.56 12.89 -1.68
C PRO A 104 13.56 13.11 -0.53
N ARG A 105 12.40 13.70 -0.84
CA ARG A 105 11.34 13.94 0.16
C ARG A 105 10.69 12.64 0.61
N PHE A 106 10.44 11.73 -0.34
CA PHE A 106 9.85 10.42 -0.07
C PHE A 106 10.81 9.54 0.76
N ALA A 107 12.08 9.50 0.39
CA ALA A 107 13.12 8.77 1.13
C ALA A 107 13.37 9.34 2.53
N GLY A 108 13.26 10.67 2.68
CA GLY A 108 13.42 11.39 3.94
C GLY A 108 12.23 11.26 4.90
N ALA A 109 11.08 10.70 4.46
CA ALA A 109 9.94 10.50 5.34
C ALA A 109 10.28 9.55 6.49
N THR A 110 9.79 9.90 7.68
CA THR A 110 10.02 9.13 8.91
C THR A 110 8.73 8.46 9.40
N PRO A 111 8.82 7.30 10.05
CA PRO A 111 7.67 6.66 10.68
C PRO A 111 6.98 7.61 11.68
N ASN A 112 5.66 7.57 11.70
CA ASN A 112 4.83 8.26 12.70
C ASN A 112 4.41 7.31 13.84
N ALA A 113 3.66 7.84 14.82
CA ALA A 113 3.19 7.09 15.98
C ALA A 113 2.41 5.81 15.58
N GLY A 114 1.63 5.84 14.49
CA GLY A 114 0.89 4.68 13.99
C GLY A 114 1.81 3.55 13.52
N HIS A 115 2.87 3.86 12.79
CA HIS A 115 3.87 2.86 12.38
C HIS A 115 4.60 2.26 13.60
N THR A 116 4.98 3.12 14.56
CA THR A 116 5.63 2.70 15.80
C THR A 116 4.71 1.81 16.63
N ALA A 117 3.44 2.17 16.77
CA ALA A 117 2.44 1.37 17.46
C ALA A 117 2.29 -0.03 16.84
N ILE A 118 2.26 -0.14 15.51
CA ILE A 118 2.19 -1.43 14.81
C ILE A 118 3.44 -2.28 15.09
N ALA A 119 4.64 -1.69 15.07
CA ALA A 119 5.87 -2.40 15.41
C ALA A 119 5.87 -2.89 16.88
N LEU A 120 5.38 -2.07 17.81
CA LEU A 120 5.20 -2.48 19.22
C LEU A 120 4.16 -3.59 19.39
N ALA A 121 3.06 -3.56 18.62
CA ALA A 121 2.06 -4.64 18.61
C ALA A 121 2.67 -5.96 18.10
N GLU A 122 3.58 -5.90 17.12
CA GLU A 122 4.31 -7.07 16.63
C GLU A 122 5.24 -7.65 17.70
N GLN A 123 6.00 -6.79 18.37
CA GLN A 123 6.89 -7.20 19.48
C GLN A 123 6.12 -7.82 20.66
N ALA A 124 4.93 -7.30 20.96
CA ALA A 124 4.04 -7.81 21.99
C ALA A 124 3.28 -9.10 21.58
N GLY A 125 3.46 -9.61 20.36
CA GLY A 125 2.76 -10.80 19.87
C GLY A 125 1.28 -10.56 19.50
N ILE A 126 0.81 -9.31 19.55
CA ILE A 126 -0.56 -8.92 19.16
C ILE A 126 -0.70 -8.95 17.64
N CYS A 127 0.26 -8.36 16.93
CA CYS A 127 0.29 -8.36 15.46
C CYS A 127 0.97 -9.63 14.92
N SER A 128 0.26 -10.44 14.15
CA SER A 128 0.77 -11.64 13.49
C SER A 128 1.57 -11.32 12.22
N GLY A 129 1.40 -10.14 11.66
CA GLY A 129 2.11 -9.60 10.51
C GLY A 129 1.36 -8.45 9.87
N VAL A 130 2.10 -7.62 9.17
CA VAL A 130 1.63 -6.45 8.43
C VAL A 130 1.55 -6.78 6.95
N VAL A 131 0.44 -6.43 6.31
CA VAL A 131 0.33 -6.36 4.85
C VAL A 131 0.11 -4.90 4.49
N THR A 132 1.06 -4.29 3.79
CA THR A 132 0.93 -2.89 3.41
C THR A 132 0.70 -2.72 1.92
N GLN A 133 -0.23 -1.84 1.56
CA GLN A 133 -0.43 -1.36 0.20
C GLN A 133 0.52 -0.22 -0.16
N ASN A 134 1.20 0.36 0.85
CA ASN A 134 2.11 1.47 0.69
C ASN A 134 3.45 1.00 0.13
N VAL A 135 4.13 1.92 -0.55
CA VAL A 135 5.43 1.68 -1.20
C VAL A 135 6.58 2.45 -0.52
N ASP A 136 6.30 3.07 0.65
CA ASP A 136 7.18 4.01 1.36
C ASP A 136 8.21 3.36 2.29
N ALA A 137 8.09 2.07 2.56
CA ALA A 137 8.92 1.31 3.47
C ALA A 137 8.88 1.78 4.96
N LEU A 138 7.88 2.61 5.35
CA LEU A 138 7.83 3.19 6.70
C LEU A 138 7.61 2.14 7.80
N HIS A 139 6.88 1.05 7.53
CA HIS A 139 6.77 -0.07 8.48
C HIS A 139 8.12 -0.71 8.78
N HIS A 140 8.97 -0.91 7.75
CA HIS A 140 10.33 -1.41 7.94
C HIS A 140 11.19 -0.43 8.72
N LYS A 141 11.12 0.87 8.41
CA LYS A 141 11.84 1.93 9.15
C LYS A 141 11.38 2.02 10.60
N ALA A 142 10.12 1.71 10.92
CA ALA A 142 9.58 1.65 12.28
C ALA A 142 10.02 0.41 13.08
N GLY A 143 10.66 -0.57 12.43
CA GLY A 143 11.14 -1.79 13.08
C GLY A 143 10.19 -2.98 12.99
N SER A 144 9.11 -2.92 12.19
CA SER A 144 8.29 -4.10 11.89
C SER A 144 9.09 -5.12 11.08
N LEU A 145 9.07 -6.38 11.49
CA LEU A 145 9.86 -7.47 10.89
C LEU A 145 9.04 -8.35 9.94
N ARG A 146 7.75 -8.54 10.21
CA ARG A 146 6.84 -9.40 9.44
C ARG A 146 5.96 -8.56 8.52
N VAL A 147 6.58 -7.89 7.54
CA VAL A 147 5.90 -6.99 6.59
C VAL A 147 5.85 -7.65 5.22
N VAL A 148 4.66 -7.65 4.61
CA VAL A 148 4.44 -7.99 3.20
C VAL A 148 4.12 -6.72 2.44
N ASP A 149 5.02 -6.28 1.58
CA ASP A 149 4.86 -5.11 0.71
C ASP A 149 4.00 -5.51 -0.50
N LEU A 150 2.67 -5.43 -0.36
CA LEU A 150 1.71 -5.94 -1.35
C LEU A 150 1.88 -5.31 -2.73
N HIS A 151 2.27 -4.05 -2.78
CA HIS A 151 2.51 -3.32 -4.01
C HIS A 151 4.00 -3.01 -4.23
N GLY A 152 4.89 -3.69 -3.51
CA GLY A 152 6.34 -3.48 -3.61
C GLY A 152 6.84 -2.24 -2.87
N ARG A 153 8.05 -1.76 -3.24
CA ARG A 153 8.75 -0.67 -2.55
C ARG A 153 9.48 0.23 -3.52
N LEU A 154 9.39 1.56 -3.31
CA LEU A 154 10.08 2.57 -4.14
C LEU A 154 11.59 2.65 -3.91
N ASP A 155 12.09 2.19 -2.78
CA ASP A 155 13.53 2.17 -2.46
C ASP A 155 14.32 1.11 -3.25
N ARG A 156 13.64 0.33 -4.09
CA ARG A 156 14.20 -0.73 -4.93
C ARG A 156 13.89 -0.50 -6.40
N VAL A 157 14.82 -0.90 -7.25
CA VAL A 157 14.70 -0.86 -8.71
C VAL A 157 15.11 -2.21 -9.26
N ARG A 158 14.42 -2.68 -10.29
CA ARG A 158 14.74 -3.94 -10.96
C ARG A 158 14.81 -3.74 -12.47
N CYS A 159 15.76 -4.40 -13.11
CA CYS A 159 15.73 -4.54 -14.55
C CYS A 159 14.64 -5.53 -14.95
N ILE A 160 13.72 -5.13 -15.85
CA ILE A 160 12.63 -6.02 -16.30
C ILE A 160 13.09 -7.09 -17.28
N HIS A 161 14.32 -6.98 -17.85
CA HIS A 161 14.86 -7.96 -18.78
C HIS A 161 15.70 -9.05 -18.10
N CYS A 162 16.70 -8.65 -17.29
CA CYS A 162 17.61 -9.62 -16.66
C CYS A 162 17.30 -9.86 -15.16
N GLY A 163 16.38 -9.13 -14.56
CA GLY A 163 16.02 -9.29 -13.15
C GLY A 163 17.00 -8.68 -12.14
N GLN A 164 18.11 -8.07 -12.60
CA GLN A 164 19.08 -7.43 -11.70
C GLN A 164 18.40 -6.37 -10.83
N ALA A 165 18.65 -6.45 -9.52
CA ALA A 165 18.14 -5.51 -8.53
C ALA A 165 19.19 -4.44 -8.20
N PHE A 166 18.70 -3.24 -7.93
CA PHE A 166 19.47 -2.06 -7.53
C PHE A 166 18.75 -1.34 -6.39
N THR A 167 19.50 -0.58 -5.60
CA THR A 167 18.87 0.40 -4.70
C THR A 167 18.41 1.62 -5.48
N ARG A 168 17.33 2.24 -5.01
CA ARG A 168 16.83 3.48 -5.63
C ARG A 168 17.87 4.60 -5.62
N ASP A 169 18.68 4.69 -4.53
CA ASP A 169 19.74 5.70 -4.41
C ASP A 169 20.88 5.48 -5.42
N ALA A 170 21.22 4.22 -5.73
CA ALA A 170 22.21 3.93 -6.75
C ALA A 170 21.74 4.41 -8.14
N ILE A 171 20.46 4.21 -8.43
CA ILE A 171 19.88 4.70 -9.70
C ILE A 171 19.72 6.22 -9.68
N ALA A 172 19.37 6.84 -8.54
CA ALA A 172 19.29 8.29 -8.41
C ALA A 172 20.64 8.95 -8.78
N LYS A 173 21.74 8.46 -8.21
CA LYS A 173 23.10 8.97 -8.54
C LYS A 173 23.42 8.86 -10.03
N LYS A 174 22.98 7.81 -10.71
CA LYS A 174 23.17 7.65 -12.15
C LYS A 174 22.31 8.62 -12.96
N ILE A 175 21.07 8.86 -12.53
CA ILE A 175 20.20 9.87 -13.14
C ILE A 175 20.83 11.25 -13.01
N ASP A 176 21.33 11.61 -11.82
CA ASP A 176 22.02 12.91 -11.59
C ASP A 176 23.24 13.06 -12.51
N GLY A 177 24.08 12.02 -12.58
CA GLY A 177 25.26 12.03 -13.44
C GLY A 177 24.95 12.15 -14.93
N ALA A 178 23.83 11.55 -15.39
CA ALA A 178 23.39 11.63 -16.79
C ALA A 178 22.63 12.95 -17.11
N ASN A 179 22.14 13.66 -16.09
CA ASN A 179 21.29 14.84 -16.21
C ASN A 179 21.74 15.97 -15.25
N PRO A 180 22.95 16.54 -15.42
CA PRO A 180 23.49 17.54 -14.47
C PRO A 180 22.60 18.78 -14.29
N TRP A 181 21.77 19.11 -15.28
CA TRP A 181 20.83 20.23 -15.27
C TRP A 181 19.72 20.09 -14.21
N LEU A 182 19.46 18.87 -13.69
CA LEU A 182 18.48 18.64 -12.65
C LEU A 182 18.79 19.42 -11.36
N ALA A 183 20.08 19.68 -11.10
CA ALA A 183 20.50 20.44 -9.93
C ALA A 183 19.99 21.89 -9.93
N THR A 184 19.52 22.42 -11.07
CA THR A 184 18.96 23.76 -11.21
C THR A 184 17.44 23.82 -11.15
N LEU A 185 16.76 22.67 -11.06
CA LEU A 185 15.30 22.63 -10.99
C LEU A 185 14.78 22.92 -9.59
N ASP A 186 13.66 23.65 -9.56
CA ASP A 186 12.89 23.84 -8.33
C ASP A 186 12.20 22.54 -7.90
N MET A 187 12.46 22.11 -6.67
CA MET A 187 11.93 20.90 -6.04
C MET A 187 10.64 21.13 -5.23
N SER A 188 10.00 22.31 -5.38
CA SER A 188 8.84 22.72 -4.55
C SER A 188 7.52 22.04 -4.90
N GLY A 189 7.47 21.21 -5.95
CA GLY A 189 6.26 20.50 -6.38
C GLY A 189 5.62 19.62 -5.30
N GLN A 190 4.28 19.48 -5.35
CA GLN A 190 3.56 18.60 -4.45
C GLN A 190 3.88 17.13 -4.76
N ILE A 191 4.34 16.38 -3.74
CA ILE A 191 4.60 14.95 -3.86
C ILE A 191 3.29 14.16 -3.88
N ARG A 192 3.24 13.10 -4.68
CA ARG A 192 2.12 12.15 -4.73
C ARG A 192 2.34 10.95 -3.80
N PRO A 193 1.30 10.15 -3.51
CA PRO A 193 1.42 8.97 -2.66
C PRO A 193 2.39 7.91 -3.16
N ASP A 194 2.67 7.89 -4.45
CA ASP A 194 3.64 7.01 -5.13
C ASP A 194 5.03 7.66 -5.29
N GLY A 195 5.27 8.78 -4.62
CA GLY A 195 6.54 9.48 -4.63
C GLY A 195 6.82 10.29 -5.90
N ASP A 196 5.84 10.40 -6.80
CA ASP A 196 5.96 11.15 -8.06
C ASP A 196 5.63 12.63 -7.88
N VAL A 197 6.21 13.49 -8.71
CA VAL A 197 5.94 14.94 -8.78
C VAL A 197 5.64 15.32 -10.23
N ASP A 198 4.67 16.18 -10.45
CA ASP A 198 4.41 16.72 -11.79
C ASP A 198 5.52 17.70 -12.18
N VAL A 199 6.34 17.30 -13.15
CA VAL A 199 7.43 18.13 -13.70
C VAL A 199 7.27 18.18 -15.20
N ALA A 200 7.33 19.39 -15.77
CA ALA A 200 7.41 19.55 -17.22
C ALA A 200 8.82 19.16 -17.71
N ILE A 201 8.90 18.34 -18.73
CA ILE A 201 10.16 18.03 -19.40
C ILE A 201 10.52 19.22 -20.28
N THR A 202 11.48 20.01 -19.84
CA THR A 202 11.95 21.21 -20.57
C THR A 202 13.28 20.99 -21.32
N GLN A 203 13.96 19.89 -21.02
CA GLN A 203 15.20 19.46 -21.63
C GLN A 203 15.20 17.96 -21.86
N GLU A 204 16.13 17.44 -22.65
CA GLU A 204 16.27 16.00 -22.83
C GLU A 204 16.63 15.33 -21.48
N PHE A 205 15.81 14.41 -21.04
CA PHE A 205 16.01 13.63 -19.83
C PHE A 205 16.47 12.21 -20.15
N VAL A 206 17.66 11.88 -19.71
CA VAL A 206 18.27 10.56 -19.92
C VAL A 206 17.91 9.61 -18.79
N VAL A 207 17.21 8.53 -19.10
CA VAL A 207 16.99 7.41 -18.16
C VAL A 207 18.11 6.39 -18.36
N PRO A 208 18.96 6.16 -17.33
CA PRO A 208 20.04 5.19 -17.47
C PRO A 208 19.49 3.77 -17.66
N PRO A 209 20.01 3.00 -18.62
CA PRO A 209 19.64 1.61 -18.77
C PRO A 209 20.30 0.71 -17.69
N CYS A 210 19.91 -0.55 -17.66
CA CYS A 210 20.57 -1.55 -16.84
C CYS A 210 22.03 -1.73 -17.28
N GLU A 211 22.97 -1.67 -16.33
CA GLU A 211 24.41 -1.81 -16.63
C GLU A 211 24.80 -3.19 -17.16
N LEU A 212 24.06 -4.23 -16.78
CA LEU A 212 24.39 -5.60 -17.17
C LEU A 212 23.88 -5.98 -18.57
N CYS A 213 22.68 -5.50 -18.94
CA CYS A 213 22.03 -5.97 -20.17
C CYS A 213 21.44 -4.85 -21.04
N GLN A 214 21.65 -3.60 -20.66
CA GLN A 214 21.08 -2.41 -21.30
C GLN A 214 19.54 -2.40 -21.33
N GLY A 215 18.90 -3.25 -20.53
CA GLY A 215 17.45 -3.36 -20.43
C GLY A 215 16.82 -2.24 -19.62
N VAL A 216 15.49 -2.19 -19.65
CA VAL A 216 14.69 -1.16 -18.97
C VAL A 216 14.71 -1.37 -17.44
N LEU A 217 14.99 -0.30 -16.72
CA LEU A 217 14.88 -0.24 -15.27
C LEU A 217 13.46 0.19 -14.87
N LYS A 218 12.88 -0.52 -13.90
CA LYS A 218 11.57 -0.25 -13.32
C LYS A 218 11.69 -0.22 -11.78
N PRO A 219 11.06 0.74 -11.07
CA PRO A 219 10.97 0.64 -9.62
C PRO A 219 10.23 -0.65 -9.23
N GLU A 220 10.62 -1.26 -8.13
CA GLU A 220 10.05 -2.54 -7.70
C GLU A 220 8.70 -2.34 -7.01
N VAL A 221 7.79 -1.62 -7.69
CA VAL A 221 6.40 -1.37 -7.28
C VAL A 221 5.43 -1.93 -8.31
N THR A 222 4.23 -2.28 -7.86
CA THR A 222 3.12 -2.68 -8.73
C THR A 222 2.42 -1.44 -9.26
N PHE A 223 2.53 -1.18 -10.56
CA PHE A 223 1.86 -0.07 -11.24
C PHE A 223 0.35 -0.30 -11.34
N PHE A 224 -0.41 0.75 -11.60
CA PHE A 224 -1.82 0.62 -11.96
C PHE A 224 -1.96 -0.21 -13.25
N GLY A 225 -2.86 -1.19 -13.21
CA GLY A 225 -3.01 -2.17 -14.31
C GLY A 225 -2.00 -3.32 -14.32
N GLU A 226 -0.99 -3.31 -13.45
CA GLU A 226 -0.09 -4.43 -13.24
C GLU A 226 -0.66 -5.41 -12.21
N TYR A 227 -0.40 -6.70 -12.40
CA TYR A 227 -0.78 -7.72 -11.42
C TYR A 227 0.24 -7.80 -10.28
N VAL A 228 -0.24 -7.83 -9.06
CA VAL A 228 0.59 -8.22 -7.91
C VAL A 228 1.14 -9.62 -8.16
N PRO A 229 2.46 -9.85 -8.02
CA PRO A 229 3.02 -11.19 -8.18
C PRO A 229 2.30 -12.21 -7.28
N LEU A 230 2.00 -13.39 -7.85
CA LEU A 230 1.23 -14.41 -7.14
C LEU A 230 1.89 -14.79 -5.81
N THR A 231 3.22 -14.90 -5.78
CA THR A 231 3.99 -15.21 -4.56
C THR A 231 3.80 -14.16 -3.46
N VAL A 232 3.77 -12.87 -3.81
CA VAL A 232 3.52 -11.78 -2.86
C VAL A 232 2.09 -11.84 -2.32
N PHE A 233 1.11 -12.07 -3.21
CA PHE A 233 -0.28 -12.23 -2.78
C PHE A 233 -0.47 -13.44 -1.89
N GLN A 234 0.19 -14.57 -2.18
CA GLN A 234 0.17 -15.76 -1.33
C GLN A 234 0.79 -15.50 0.05
N GLN A 235 1.89 -14.74 0.14
CA GLN A 235 2.46 -14.31 1.42
C GLN A 235 1.46 -13.46 2.22
N ALA A 236 0.81 -12.48 1.59
CA ALA A 236 -0.24 -11.68 2.22
C ALA A 236 -1.43 -12.52 2.69
N ALA A 237 -1.89 -13.46 1.87
CA ALA A 237 -2.94 -14.40 2.23
C ALA A 237 -2.54 -15.30 3.41
N ALA A 238 -1.28 -15.72 3.49
CA ALA A 238 -0.76 -16.51 4.61
C ALA A 238 -0.74 -15.72 5.93
N VAL A 239 -0.55 -14.39 5.89
CA VAL A 239 -0.71 -13.53 7.08
C VAL A 239 -2.15 -13.60 7.59
N ILE A 240 -3.15 -13.46 6.70
CA ILE A 240 -4.57 -13.57 7.09
C ILE A 240 -4.90 -14.99 7.61
N ALA A 241 -4.38 -16.02 6.95
CA ALA A 241 -4.67 -17.41 7.31
C ALA A 241 -4.23 -17.79 8.73
N ARG A 242 -3.12 -17.23 9.22
CA ARG A 242 -2.61 -17.49 10.59
C ARG A 242 -3.16 -16.53 11.66
N SER A 243 -4.05 -15.60 11.30
CA SER A 243 -4.57 -14.58 12.21
C SER A 243 -6.01 -14.87 12.61
N ASP A 244 -6.42 -14.42 13.80
CA ASP A 244 -7.77 -14.60 14.35
C ASP A 244 -8.58 -13.31 14.37
N ALA A 245 -8.01 -12.21 13.88
CA ALA A 245 -8.66 -10.95 13.58
C ALA A 245 -7.94 -10.22 12.43
N LEU A 246 -8.64 -9.28 11.78
CA LEU A 246 -8.08 -8.36 10.79
C LEU A 246 -8.31 -6.93 11.24
N LEU A 247 -7.24 -6.15 11.33
CA LEU A 247 -7.29 -4.69 11.49
C LEU A 247 -6.93 -4.03 10.16
N VAL A 248 -7.83 -3.22 9.62
CA VAL A 248 -7.58 -2.38 8.44
C VAL A 248 -7.35 -0.95 8.90
N ALA A 249 -6.23 -0.34 8.52
CA ALA A 249 -5.89 1.02 8.91
C ALA A 249 -5.50 1.87 7.70
N GLY A 250 -6.14 3.05 7.55
CA GLY A 250 -5.82 4.05 6.55
C GLY A 250 -6.00 3.59 5.10
N SER A 251 -6.99 2.73 4.84
CA SER A 251 -7.27 2.25 3.49
C SER A 251 -8.76 2.33 3.16
N SER A 252 -9.11 3.03 2.09
CA SER A 252 -10.47 3.03 1.56
C SER A 252 -10.86 1.72 0.86
N LEU A 253 -9.90 0.78 0.68
CA LEU A 253 -10.09 -0.52 0.03
C LEU A 253 -10.67 -0.45 -1.41
N VAL A 254 -10.52 0.68 -2.10
CA VAL A 254 -10.98 0.83 -3.49
C VAL A 254 -10.18 -0.05 -4.43
N VAL A 255 -8.88 -0.26 -4.16
CA VAL A 255 -8.03 -1.17 -4.92
C VAL A 255 -8.36 -2.61 -4.56
N ASN A 256 -8.64 -3.44 -5.58
CA ASN A 256 -9.15 -4.80 -5.40
C ASN A 256 -8.24 -5.73 -4.58
N ASN A 257 -6.92 -5.52 -4.62
CA ASN A 257 -5.99 -6.39 -3.88
C ASN A 257 -6.24 -6.36 -2.36
N GLY A 258 -6.51 -5.18 -1.78
CA GLY A 258 -6.90 -5.04 -0.38
C GLY A 258 -8.24 -5.73 -0.07
N MET A 259 -9.25 -5.53 -0.94
CA MET A 259 -10.55 -6.19 -0.77
C MET A 259 -10.48 -7.72 -0.87
N ARG A 260 -9.61 -8.28 -1.71
CA ARG A 260 -9.41 -9.73 -1.78
C ARG A 260 -8.89 -10.30 -0.45
N LEU A 261 -8.05 -9.57 0.27
CA LEU A 261 -7.57 -9.97 1.61
C LEU A 261 -8.68 -9.86 2.66
N VAL A 262 -9.50 -8.80 2.61
CA VAL A 262 -10.71 -8.67 3.45
C VAL A 262 -11.67 -9.83 3.20
N ALA A 263 -11.90 -10.22 1.94
CA ALA A 263 -12.74 -11.36 1.60
C ALA A 263 -12.19 -12.70 2.16
N LEU A 264 -10.86 -12.87 2.24
CA LEU A 264 -10.26 -14.04 2.91
C LEU A 264 -10.55 -14.05 4.42
N ALA A 265 -10.47 -12.90 5.09
CA ALA A 265 -10.83 -12.77 6.49
C ALA A 265 -12.31 -13.09 6.73
N GLN A 266 -13.20 -12.56 5.87
CA GLN A 266 -14.63 -12.87 5.89
C GLN A 266 -14.91 -14.36 5.69
N LYS A 267 -14.27 -14.98 4.71
CA LYS A 267 -14.40 -16.45 4.48
C LYS A 267 -13.92 -17.26 5.69
N LYS A 268 -12.88 -16.81 6.36
CA LYS A 268 -12.38 -17.41 7.62
C LYS A 268 -13.29 -17.10 8.82
N LYS A 269 -14.26 -16.19 8.69
CA LYS A 269 -15.19 -15.74 9.75
C LYS A 269 -14.46 -15.10 10.94
N ILE A 270 -13.32 -14.45 10.71
CA ILE A 270 -12.62 -13.67 11.73
C ILE A 270 -13.14 -12.23 11.75
N PRO A 271 -13.21 -11.58 12.93
CA PRO A 271 -13.70 -10.22 13.04
C PRO A 271 -12.76 -9.24 12.32
N ILE A 272 -13.36 -8.17 11.80
CA ILE A 272 -12.68 -7.12 11.07
C ILE A 272 -12.90 -5.80 11.81
N VAL A 273 -11.81 -5.13 12.16
CA VAL A 273 -11.83 -3.76 12.69
C VAL A 273 -11.27 -2.82 11.62
N ILE A 274 -11.91 -1.67 11.42
CA ILE A 274 -11.47 -0.68 10.44
C ILE A 274 -11.21 0.66 11.12
N ILE A 275 -10.04 1.25 10.89
CA ILE A 275 -9.67 2.62 11.26
C ILE A 275 -9.43 3.39 9.96
N ASN A 276 -10.28 4.37 9.65
CA ASN A 276 -10.11 5.16 8.44
C ASN A 276 -10.86 6.49 8.54
N ARG A 277 -10.33 7.56 7.91
CA ARG A 277 -11.09 8.77 7.61
C ARG A 277 -11.87 8.56 6.33
N GLY A 278 -13.20 8.75 6.38
CA GLY A 278 -14.10 8.54 5.26
C GLY A 278 -14.39 7.06 4.98
N ALA A 279 -15.34 6.82 4.08
CA ALA A 279 -15.89 5.50 3.79
C ALA A 279 -14.88 4.53 3.18
N THR A 280 -15.07 3.25 3.48
CA THR A 280 -14.33 2.15 2.86
C THR A 280 -15.27 1.16 2.16
N LYS A 281 -14.75 0.38 1.21
CA LYS A 281 -15.55 -0.66 0.57
C LYS A 281 -15.96 -1.80 1.52
N ALA A 282 -15.33 -1.90 2.68
CA ALA A 282 -15.55 -2.98 3.65
C ALA A 282 -16.32 -2.55 4.90
N ASP A 283 -16.84 -1.31 4.98
CA ASP A 283 -17.53 -0.82 6.19
C ASP A 283 -18.63 -1.77 6.68
N ARG A 284 -19.40 -2.34 5.75
CA ARG A 284 -20.47 -3.31 6.07
C ARG A 284 -19.97 -4.65 6.60
N LEU A 285 -18.68 -4.94 6.49
CA LEU A 285 -18.05 -6.18 6.95
C LEU A 285 -17.33 -5.98 8.30
N ALA A 286 -17.24 -4.75 8.77
CA ALA A 286 -16.56 -4.42 10.00
C ALA A 286 -17.40 -4.82 11.23
N ALA A 287 -16.80 -5.51 12.18
CA ALA A 287 -17.34 -5.68 13.52
C ALA A 287 -17.28 -4.37 14.31
N VAL A 288 -16.22 -3.58 14.10
CA VAL A 288 -16.07 -2.24 14.64
C VAL A 288 -15.44 -1.34 13.60
N ARG A 289 -15.99 -0.14 13.43
CA ARG A 289 -15.44 0.89 12.56
C ARG A 289 -15.13 2.15 13.36
N ILE A 290 -13.89 2.60 13.30
CA ILE A 290 -13.42 3.83 13.93
C ILE A 290 -13.23 4.88 12.83
N GLU A 291 -14.00 5.96 12.88
CA GLU A 291 -13.81 7.14 12.05
C GLU A 291 -12.71 8.00 12.67
N GLY A 292 -11.54 8.10 12.05
CA GLY A 292 -10.45 8.89 12.62
C GLY A 292 -9.11 8.75 11.94
N GLY A 293 -8.15 9.54 12.41
CA GLY A 293 -6.75 9.46 12.02
C GLY A 293 -6.09 8.19 12.55
N THR A 294 -5.21 7.61 11.75
CA THR A 294 -4.64 6.30 12.08
C THR A 294 -3.56 6.35 13.16
N SER A 295 -2.73 7.39 13.20
CA SER A 295 -1.57 7.45 14.10
C SER A 295 -1.98 7.41 15.56
N GLN A 296 -2.81 8.36 15.98
CA GLN A 296 -3.29 8.46 17.36
C GLN A 296 -4.18 7.26 17.74
N THR A 297 -5.07 6.85 16.84
CA THR A 297 -5.98 5.72 17.09
C THR A 297 -5.23 4.40 17.26
N LEU A 298 -4.22 4.14 16.43
CA LEU A 298 -3.39 2.94 16.54
C LEU A 298 -2.55 2.94 17.81
N GLU A 299 -1.99 4.10 18.18
CA GLU A 299 -1.22 4.24 19.41
C GLU A 299 -2.07 3.90 20.64
N GLU A 300 -3.26 4.52 20.77
CA GLU A 300 -4.19 4.27 21.88
C GLU A 300 -4.69 2.81 21.88
N LEU A 301 -5.08 2.27 20.73
CA LEU A 301 -5.55 0.89 20.61
C LEU A 301 -4.48 -0.11 21.06
N VAL A 302 -3.22 0.06 20.61
CA VAL A 302 -2.13 -0.83 20.97
C VAL A 302 -1.76 -0.70 22.46
N GLN A 303 -1.77 0.51 23.02
CA GLN A 303 -1.56 0.71 24.47
C GLN A 303 -2.57 -0.06 25.32
N ARG A 304 -3.86 -0.07 24.91
CA ARG A 304 -4.92 -0.78 25.63
C ARG A 304 -4.92 -2.30 25.42
N LEU A 305 -4.31 -2.79 24.35
CA LEU A 305 -4.19 -4.22 24.04
C LEU A 305 -2.98 -4.87 24.73
N ARG A 306 -1.94 -4.09 25.06
CA ARG A 306 -0.75 -4.53 25.79
C ARG A 306 -1.02 -4.68 27.26
#